data_3cf3797b3782ea748b85d3779fb170d5
#
_entry.id   3cf3797b3782ea748b85d3779fb170d5
#
_cell.length_a   1.000
_cell.length_b   1.000
_cell.length_c   1.000
_cell.angle_alpha   90.00
_cell.angle_beta   90.00
_cell.angle_gamma   90.00
#
_symmetry.space_group_name_H-M   'P 1'
#
loop_
_entity.id
_entity.type
_entity.pdbx_description
1 polymer ?
#
loop_
_entity_poly.entity_id
_entity_poly.type
_entity_poly.pdbx_seq_one_letter_code
_entity_poly.pdbx_strand_id
1 'polypeptide(L)'
;RARQEGKLHRAAGSDYFIFPRSCFTDMPAFAIGRAGWDNWMIYSGRKNGWPVIDGTPSIQIIHQNHDYSHLPGGQPHYKLPETFENVRLAGGKRTIFELLDVNCRLENERLQPVPFSWKKFWREVEIFPLVRLHSYFLGQVFYSVFHPVKAYREFRQSIKRKN
;
A
#
# COMPACT_ATOMS: atom_id res chain seq x y z
N ARG A 1 -8.28 22.19 17.92
CA ARG A 1 -7.12 21.65 18.61
C ARG A 1 -6.45 20.55 17.79
N ALA A 2 -7.10 19.43 17.45
CA ALA A 2 -6.51 18.36 16.64
C ALA A 2 -5.98 18.83 15.27
N ARG A 3 -6.62 19.81 14.61
CA ARG A 3 -6.15 20.40 13.35
C ARG A 3 -4.87 21.24 13.50
N GLN A 4 -4.64 21.81 14.67
CA GLN A 4 -3.51 22.71 14.94
C GLN A 4 -2.30 21.95 15.51
N GLU A 5 -2.54 20.92 16.29
CA GLU A 5 -1.53 20.14 17.00
C GLU A 5 -1.24 18.77 16.37
N GLY A 6 -2.13 18.31 15.47
CA GLY A 6 -2.02 17.02 14.80
C GLY A 6 -0.88 16.94 13.80
N LYS A 7 -0.30 15.75 13.66
CA LYS A 7 0.69 15.45 12.61
C LYS A 7 0.04 14.63 11.52
N LEU A 8 0.32 14.97 10.26
CA LEU A 8 -0.11 14.15 9.13
C LEU A 8 0.55 12.77 9.21
N HIS A 9 -0.25 11.72 9.05
CA HIS A 9 0.25 10.36 8.95
C HIS A 9 1.10 10.18 7.69
N ARG A 10 2.01 9.21 7.71
CA ARG A 10 2.82 8.88 6.54
C ARG A 10 1.94 8.30 5.43
N ALA A 11 2.34 8.51 4.17
CA ALA A 11 1.63 8.00 2.98
C ALA A 11 1.48 6.47 2.90
N ALA A 12 2.21 5.73 3.74
CA ALA A 12 2.15 4.27 3.82
C ALA A 12 0.95 3.74 4.63
N GLY A 13 0.27 4.59 5.41
CA GLY A 13 -0.90 4.20 6.19
C GLY A 13 -2.19 4.74 5.56
N SER A 14 -3.21 3.92 5.51
CA SER A 14 -4.54 4.26 5.00
C SER A 14 -5.59 3.74 5.97
N ASP A 15 -6.23 4.67 6.69
CA ASP A 15 -7.15 4.33 7.78
C ASP A 15 -8.60 4.16 7.30
N TYR A 16 -8.93 4.58 6.07
CA TYR A 16 -10.29 4.63 5.62
C TYR A 16 -10.44 4.30 4.13
N PHE A 17 -11.38 3.42 3.81
CA PHE A 17 -11.70 3.03 2.44
C PHE A 17 -13.21 3.15 2.20
N ILE A 18 -13.58 3.81 1.10
CA ILE A 18 -14.95 3.89 0.59
C ILE A 18 -14.95 3.30 -0.82
N PHE A 19 -15.77 2.30 -1.04
CA PHE A 19 -15.87 1.63 -2.34
C PHE A 19 -17.26 1.04 -2.57
N PRO A 20 -17.70 0.86 -3.83
CA PRO A 20 -18.94 0.18 -4.16
C PRO A 20 -18.94 -1.28 -3.73
N ARG A 21 -20.08 -1.84 -3.37
CA ARG A 21 -20.21 -3.26 -2.96
C ARG A 21 -19.70 -4.26 -3.99
N SER A 22 -19.75 -3.89 -5.28
CA SER A 22 -19.27 -4.70 -6.39
C SER A 22 -17.74 -4.78 -6.50
N CYS A 23 -17.01 -3.95 -5.74
CA CYS A 23 -15.57 -4.02 -5.66
C CYS A 23 -15.11 -5.04 -4.61
N PHE A 24 -13.94 -5.60 -4.80
CA PHE A 24 -13.29 -6.51 -3.84
C PHE A 24 -14.10 -7.76 -3.46
N THR A 25 -14.88 -8.32 -4.41
CA THR A 25 -15.64 -9.57 -4.21
C THR A 25 -14.74 -10.75 -3.87
N ASP A 26 -13.51 -10.74 -4.39
CA ASP A 26 -12.51 -11.80 -4.23
C ASP A 26 -11.39 -11.38 -3.26
N MET A 27 -11.72 -10.60 -2.22
CA MET A 27 -10.75 -10.20 -1.21
C MET A 27 -10.22 -11.44 -0.48
N PRO A 28 -8.90 -11.62 -0.42
CA PRO A 28 -8.31 -12.69 0.39
C PRO A 28 -8.71 -12.56 1.87
N ALA A 29 -8.64 -13.67 2.60
CA ALA A 29 -8.97 -13.72 4.02
C ALA A 29 -7.88 -13.04 4.88
N PHE A 30 -7.74 -11.74 4.71
CA PHE A 30 -6.79 -10.93 5.45
C PHE A 30 -7.14 -10.82 6.93
N ALA A 31 -6.11 -10.81 7.76
CA ALA A 31 -6.23 -10.37 9.15
C ALA A 31 -6.37 -8.83 9.17
N ILE A 32 -7.61 -8.34 9.28
CA ILE A 32 -7.92 -6.90 9.37
C ILE A 32 -7.31 -6.33 10.66
N GLY A 33 -6.78 -5.10 10.58
CA GLY A 33 -6.03 -4.48 11.67
C GLY A 33 -4.57 -4.91 11.75
N ARG A 34 -4.08 -5.68 10.78
CA ARG A 34 -2.66 -5.98 10.55
C ARG A 34 -2.21 -5.35 9.24
N ALA A 35 -0.93 -4.99 9.12
CA ALA A 35 -0.44 -4.35 7.92
C ALA A 35 -0.56 -5.24 6.67
N GLY A 36 -0.71 -4.62 5.50
CA GLY A 36 -0.65 -5.26 4.20
C GLY A 36 -1.98 -5.41 3.46
N TRP A 37 -3.12 -5.52 4.13
CA TRP A 37 -4.43 -5.61 3.48
C TRP A 37 -4.87 -4.28 2.85
N ASP A 38 -4.66 -3.19 3.56
CA ASP A 38 -4.91 -1.83 3.14
C ASP A 38 -4.08 -1.46 1.88
N ASN A 39 -2.81 -1.77 1.92
CA ASN A 39 -1.91 -1.61 0.80
C ASN A 39 -2.33 -2.45 -0.43
N TRP A 40 -2.79 -3.70 -0.20
CA TRP A 40 -3.32 -4.55 -1.26
C TRP A 40 -4.59 -3.97 -1.90
N MET A 41 -5.46 -3.30 -1.14
CA MET A 41 -6.66 -2.66 -1.71
C MET A 41 -6.29 -1.60 -2.75
N ILE A 42 -5.26 -0.79 -2.50
CA ILE A 42 -4.74 0.18 -3.47
C ILE A 42 -4.21 -0.55 -4.71
N TYR A 43 -3.40 -1.59 -4.53
CA TYR A 43 -2.90 -2.41 -5.64
C TYR A 43 -4.02 -3.05 -6.46
N SER A 44 -4.99 -3.68 -5.80
CA SER A 44 -6.11 -4.36 -6.44
C SER A 44 -6.94 -3.37 -7.24
N GLY A 45 -7.27 -2.21 -6.70
CA GLY A 45 -7.97 -1.16 -7.43
C GLY A 45 -7.19 -0.71 -8.67
N ARG A 46 -5.89 -0.48 -8.54
CA ARG A 46 -5.01 -0.10 -9.66
C ARG A 46 -4.93 -1.20 -10.73
N LYS A 47 -4.78 -2.45 -10.32
CA LYS A 47 -4.73 -3.62 -11.21
C LYS A 47 -6.02 -3.82 -12.00
N ASN A 48 -7.17 -3.58 -11.37
CA ASN A 48 -8.48 -3.67 -12.01
C ASN A 48 -8.84 -2.43 -12.86
N GLY A 49 -7.93 -1.46 -12.97
CA GLY A 49 -8.15 -0.25 -13.76
C GLY A 49 -9.14 0.74 -13.13
N TRP A 50 -9.48 0.58 -11.85
CA TRP A 50 -10.40 1.46 -11.16
C TRP A 50 -9.74 2.82 -10.83
N PRO A 51 -10.53 3.90 -10.72
CA PRO A 51 -10.04 5.12 -10.13
C PRO A 51 -9.79 4.90 -8.63
N VAL A 52 -8.52 4.91 -8.24
CA VAL A 52 -8.09 4.86 -6.85
C VAL A 52 -7.79 6.28 -6.41
N ILE A 53 -8.60 6.78 -5.46
CA ILE A 53 -8.70 8.20 -5.16
C ILE A 53 -8.06 8.50 -3.81
N ASP A 54 -7.09 9.39 -3.79
CA ASP A 54 -6.63 10.02 -2.55
C ASP A 54 -7.62 11.11 -2.11
N GLY A 55 -8.34 10.84 -1.03
CA GLY A 55 -9.28 11.77 -0.41
C GLY A 55 -8.66 12.74 0.59
N THR A 56 -7.39 12.59 0.93
CA THR A 56 -6.70 13.37 1.98
C THR A 56 -6.88 14.90 1.88
N PRO A 57 -6.91 15.50 0.68
CA PRO A 57 -7.10 16.94 0.57
C PRO A 57 -8.48 17.44 1.00
N SER A 58 -9.50 16.58 0.88
CA SER A 58 -10.90 16.95 1.15
C SER A 58 -11.46 16.31 2.42
N ILE A 59 -10.88 15.17 2.85
CA ILE A 59 -11.36 14.37 3.96
C ILE A 59 -10.27 14.30 5.03
N GLN A 60 -10.52 14.86 6.20
CA GLN A 60 -9.64 14.74 7.35
C GLN A 60 -10.16 13.68 8.31
N ILE A 61 -9.32 12.72 8.64
CA ILE A 61 -9.58 11.70 9.65
C ILE A 61 -8.67 12.00 10.84
N ILE A 62 -9.24 11.96 12.03
CA ILE A 62 -8.49 12.09 13.27
C ILE A 62 -8.22 10.70 13.81
N HIS A 63 -6.99 10.24 13.65
CA HIS A 63 -6.54 8.97 14.21
C HIS A 63 -6.09 9.19 15.66
N GLN A 64 -6.72 8.50 16.61
CA GLN A 64 -6.30 8.55 18.00
C GLN A 64 -4.99 7.78 18.17
N ASN A 65 -4.01 8.44 18.77
CA ASN A 65 -2.77 7.76 19.12
C ASN A 65 -3.04 6.68 20.18
N HIS A 66 -2.62 5.47 19.90
CA HIS A 66 -2.63 4.36 20.84
C HIS A 66 -1.28 3.66 20.82
N ASP A 67 -0.96 3.02 21.92
CA ASP A 67 0.19 2.11 22.00
C ASP A 67 -0.17 0.71 21.47
N TYR A 68 0.79 -0.18 21.51
CA TYR A 68 0.60 -1.58 21.11
C TYR A 68 0.39 -2.51 22.31
N SER A 69 0.01 -2.00 23.48
CA SER A 69 -0.18 -2.79 24.71
C SER A 69 -1.22 -3.91 24.57
N HIS A 70 -2.19 -3.71 23.66
CA HIS A 70 -3.22 -4.72 23.33
C HIS A 70 -2.71 -5.86 22.45
N LEU A 71 -1.48 -5.79 21.93
CA LEU A 71 -0.89 -6.82 21.09
C LEU A 71 0.07 -7.72 21.86
N PRO A 72 0.24 -8.98 21.45
CA PRO A 72 1.14 -9.92 22.11
C PRO A 72 2.58 -9.34 22.26
N GLY A 73 3.04 -9.25 23.50
CA GLY A 73 4.37 -8.70 23.83
C GLY A 73 4.54 -7.21 23.57
N GLY A 74 3.46 -6.44 23.38
CA GLY A 74 3.51 -5.00 23.07
C GLY A 74 4.23 -4.69 21.75
N GLN A 75 4.33 -5.67 20.85
CA GLN A 75 5.05 -5.52 19.58
C GLN A 75 4.22 -4.75 18.56
N PRO A 76 4.86 -3.90 17.73
CA PRO A 76 4.19 -3.26 16.62
C PRO A 76 3.59 -4.30 15.67
N HIS A 77 2.35 -4.06 15.20
CA HIS A 77 1.57 -4.99 14.37
C HIS A 77 2.31 -5.49 13.12
N TYR A 78 3.21 -4.70 12.54
CA TYR A 78 4.00 -5.08 11.35
C TYR A 78 5.07 -6.16 11.61
N LYS A 79 5.30 -6.57 12.86
CA LYS A 79 6.22 -7.66 13.24
C LYS A 79 5.48 -8.97 13.54
N LEU A 80 4.17 -8.97 13.51
CA LEU A 80 3.35 -10.14 13.84
C LEU A 80 3.26 -11.13 12.67
N PRO A 81 3.10 -12.45 12.95
CA PRO A 81 2.94 -13.48 11.92
C PRO A 81 1.81 -13.17 10.93
N GLU A 82 0.71 -12.62 11.41
CA GLU A 82 -0.46 -12.28 10.59
C GLU A 82 -0.13 -11.20 9.55
N THR A 83 0.79 -10.29 9.83
CA THR A 83 1.26 -9.31 8.85
C THR A 83 2.04 -9.99 7.71
N PHE A 84 2.87 -10.97 8.03
CA PHE A 84 3.56 -11.75 7.00
C PHE A 84 2.59 -12.58 6.17
N GLU A 85 1.56 -13.13 6.81
CA GLU A 85 0.50 -13.85 6.11
C GLU A 85 -0.31 -12.92 5.20
N ASN A 86 -0.67 -11.72 5.66
CA ASN A 86 -1.31 -10.71 4.81
C ASN A 86 -0.46 -10.40 3.57
N VAL A 87 0.84 -10.20 3.73
CA VAL A 87 1.76 -9.96 2.58
C VAL A 87 1.78 -11.16 1.63
N ARG A 88 1.74 -12.39 2.14
CA ARG A 88 1.64 -13.62 1.32
C ARG A 88 0.32 -13.68 0.56
N LEU A 89 -0.79 -13.46 1.23
CA LEU A 89 -2.14 -13.43 0.65
C LEU A 89 -2.30 -12.32 -0.39
N ALA A 90 -1.65 -11.18 -0.18
CA ALA A 90 -1.60 -10.07 -1.12
C ALA A 90 -0.90 -10.42 -2.44
N GLY A 91 -0.18 -11.54 -2.51
CA GLY A 91 0.65 -11.92 -3.66
C GLY A 91 2.11 -11.50 -3.53
N GLY A 92 2.54 -11.06 -2.34
CA GLY A 92 3.94 -10.76 -2.02
C GLY A 92 4.24 -9.27 -1.87
N LYS A 93 5.51 -8.95 -1.65
CA LYS A 93 5.93 -7.58 -1.33
C LYS A 93 5.70 -6.55 -2.45
N ARG A 94 5.61 -6.99 -3.71
CA ARG A 94 5.43 -6.07 -4.86
C ARG A 94 4.01 -5.52 -4.96
N THR A 95 3.06 -6.13 -4.28
CA THR A 95 1.65 -5.71 -4.24
C THR A 95 1.32 -4.79 -3.06
N ILE A 96 2.31 -4.40 -2.29
CA ILE A 96 2.17 -3.45 -1.18
C ILE A 96 2.29 -2.03 -1.74
N PHE A 97 1.13 -1.43 -2.06
CA PHE A 97 1.03 -0.09 -2.63
C PHE A 97 0.72 0.95 -1.54
N GLU A 98 1.04 2.20 -1.82
CA GLU A 98 0.87 3.34 -0.93
C GLU A 98 0.07 4.46 -1.62
N LEU A 99 -0.22 5.56 -0.91
CA LEU A 99 -0.89 6.73 -1.50
C LEU A 99 -0.13 7.32 -2.70
N LEU A 100 1.18 7.10 -2.82
CA LEU A 100 1.92 7.47 -4.03
C LEU A 100 1.42 6.72 -5.28
N ASP A 101 0.81 5.55 -5.10
CA ASP A 101 0.38 4.66 -6.18
C ASP A 101 -1.06 4.92 -6.66
N VAL A 102 -1.79 5.85 -6.04
CA VAL A 102 -3.13 6.23 -6.49
C VAL A 102 -3.08 6.97 -7.83
N ASN A 103 -4.16 6.96 -8.59
CA ASN A 103 -4.23 7.61 -9.91
C ASN A 103 -5.16 8.82 -9.95
N CYS A 104 -5.97 9.04 -8.92
CA CYS A 104 -6.86 10.18 -8.80
C CYS A 104 -6.72 10.85 -7.44
N ARG A 105 -7.20 12.09 -7.35
CA ARG A 105 -7.25 12.89 -6.12
C ARG A 105 -8.59 13.57 -6.01
N LEU A 106 -9.17 13.60 -4.81
CA LEU A 106 -10.35 14.40 -4.52
C LEU A 106 -9.90 15.74 -3.93
N GLU A 107 -10.10 16.81 -4.68
CA GLU A 107 -9.73 18.15 -4.27
C GLU A 107 -10.81 19.15 -4.72
N ASN A 108 -11.25 20.04 -3.81
CA ASN A 108 -12.32 21.00 -4.06
C ASN A 108 -13.58 20.35 -4.64
N GLU A 109 -14.01 19.24 -4.04
CA GLU A 109 -15.21 18.47 -4.44
C GLU A 109 -15.16 17.89 -5.87
N ARG A 110 -13.97 17.86 -6.49
CA ARG A 110 -13.77 17.36 -7.85
C ARG A 110 -12.73 16.26 -7.89
N LEU A 111 -12.99 15.26 -8.71
CA LEU A 111 -11.99 14.26 -9.05
C LEU A 111 -11.02 14.84 -10.08
N GLN A 112 -9.75 14.78 -9.74
CA GLN A 112 -8.67 15.26 -10.59
C GLN A 112 -7.60 14.17 -10.74
N PRO A 113 -6.86 14.14 -11.85
CA PRO A 113 -5.63 13.34 -11.93
C PRO A 113 -4.65 13.77 -10.85
N VAL A 114 -3.85 12.82 -10.35
CA VAL A 114 -2.74 13.17 -9.45
C VAL A 114 -1.77 14.12 -10.17
N PRO A 115 -1.37 15.23 -9.53
CA PRO A 115 -0.44 16.18 -10.13
C PRO A 115 0.87 15.49 -10.57
N PHE A 116 1.39 15.92 -11.72
CA PHE A 116 2.65 15.40 -12.23
C PHE A 116 3.79 15.67 -11.25
N SER A 117 4.60 14.64 -11.01
CA SER A 117 5.90 14.76 -10.39
C SER A 117 6.83 13.69 -10.96
N TRP A 118 8.13 13.98 -11.04
CA TRP A 118 9.12 12.99 -11.49
C TRP A 118 9.13 11.73 -10.63
N LYS A 119 8.91 11.87 -9.33
CA LYS A 119 8.78 10.72 -8.40
C LYS A 119 7.59 9.85 -8.79
N LYS A 120 6.42 10.44 -9.06
CA LYS A 120 5.22 9.73 -9.50
C LYS A 120 5.44 9.08 -10.87
N PHE A 121 6.02 9.79 -11.82
CA PHE A 121 6.31 9.26 -13.15
C PHE A 121 7.17 7.99 -13.08
N TRP A 122 8.31 8.05 -12.39
CA TRP A 122 9.18 6.88 -12.27
C TRP A 122 8.52 5.73 -11.48
N ARG A 123 7.69 6.05 -10.50
CA ARG A 123 6.90 5.04 -9.80
C ARG A 123 5.87 4.38 -10.71
N GLU A 124 5.18 5.12 -11.59
CA GLU A 124 4.28 4.54 -12.59
C GLU A 124 5.01 3.62 -13.57
N VAL A 125 6.22 4.00 -14.00
CA VAL A 125 7.06 3.14 -14.84
C VAL A 125 7.42 1.84 -14.10
N GLU A 126 7.81 1.94 -12.84
CA GLU A 126 8.19 0.78 -12.02
C GLU A 126 7.02 -0.20 -11.83
N ILE A 127 5.82 0.29 -11.54
CA ILE A 127 4.65 -0.54 -11.26
C ILE A 127 3.88 -0.95 -12.52
N PHE A 128 4.20 -0.40 -13.69
CA PHE A 128 3.51 -0.69 -14.96
C PHE A 128 3.35 -2.18 -15.24
N PRO A 129 4.38 -3.04 -15.06
CA PRO A 129 4.23 -4.47 -15.30
C PRO A 129 3.22 -5.15 -14.37
N LEU A 130 3.12 -4.69 -13.12
CA LEU A 130 2.17 -5.24 -12.15
C LEU A 130 0.73 -4.84 -12.47
N VAL A 131 0.54 -3.56 -12.83
CA VAL A 131 -0.77 -2.93 -12.97
C VAL A 131 -1.38 -3.16 -14.36
N ARG A 132 -0.56 -3.12 -15.42
CA ARG A 132 -1.02 -3.18 -16.82
C ARG A 132 -0.78 -4.52 -17.49
N LEU A 133 0.36 -5.15 -17.21
CA LEU A 133 0.70 -6.46 -17.79
C LEU A 133 0.30 -7.63 -16.87
N HIS A 134 -0.14 -7.33 -15.65
CA HIS A 134 -0.48 -8.30 -14.60
C HIS A 134 0.63 -9.34 -14.36
N SER A 135 1.89 -8.94 -14.58
CA SER A 135 3.06 -9.79 -14.48
C SER A 135 3.88 -9.49 -13.23
N TYR A 136 3.80 -10.39 -12.26
CA TYR A 136 4.62 -10.28 -11.05
C TYR A 136 6.12 -10.44 -11.36
N PHE A 137 6.46 -11.33 -12.30
CA PHE A 137 7.85 -11.53 -12.70
C PHE A 137 8.48 -10.24 -13.25
N LEU A 138 7.83 -9.61 -14.23
CA LEU A 138 8.31 -8.33 -14.77
C LEU A 138 8.33 -7.24 -13.70
N GLY A 139 7.34 -7.21 -12.81
CA GLY A 139 7.33 -6.30 -11.67
C GLY A 139 8.54 -6.49 -10.76
N GLN A 140 8.97 -7.73 -10.53
CA GLN A 140 10.18 -8.03 -9.77
C GLN A 140 11.45 -7.57 -10.50
N VAL A 141 11.52 -7.74 -11.82
CA VAL A 141 12.63 -7.25 -12.64
C VAL A 141 12.72 -5.72 -12.57
N PHE A 142 11.62 -5.02 -12.81
CA PHE A 142 11.57 -3.55 -12.75
C PHE A 142 11.97 -3.06 -11.35
N TYR A 143 11.40 -3.65 -10.30
CA TYR A 143 11.81 -3.30 -8.94
C TYR A 143 13.31 -3.47 -8.72
N SER A 144 13.91 -4.53 -9.24
CA SER A 144 15.35 -4.78 -9.08
C SER A 144 16.20 -3.74 -9.80
N VAL A 145 15.72 -3.23 -10.95
CA VAL A 145 16.36 -2.12 -11.68
C VAL A 145 16.25 -0.81 -10.89
N PHE A 146 15.07 -0.49 -10.37
CA PHE A 146 14.84 0.77 -9.64
C PHE A 146 15.41 0.75 -8.22
N HIS A 147 15.53 -0.44 -7.60
CA HIS A 147 15.99 -0.60 -6.21
C HIS A 147 17.05 -1.69 -6.05
N PRO A 148 18.20 -1.62 -6.73
CA PRO A 148 19.17 -2.72 -6.79
C PRO A 148 19.69 -3.14 -5.41
N VAL A 149 19.95 -2.18 -4.52
CA VAL A 149 20.45 -2.47 -3.17
C VAL A 149 19.40 -3.21 -2.31
N LYS A 150 18.12 -2.79 -2.42
CA LYS A 150 17.03 -3.46 -1.69
C LYS A 150 16.78 -4.87 -2.24
N ALA A 151 16.74 -5.01 -3.56
CA ALA A 151 16.58 -6.30 -4.24
C ALA A 151 17.70 -7.29 -3.86
N TYR A 152 18.94 -6.84 -3.82
CA TYR A 152 20.06 -7.66 -3.38
C TYR A 152 19.95 -8.10 -1.91
N ARG A 153 19.52 -7.19 -1.02
CA ARG A 153 19.28 -7.54 0.39
C ARG A 153 18.16 -8.57 0.55
N GLU A 154 17.07 -8.42 -0.17
CA GLU A 154 15.95 -9.39 -0.16
C GLU A 154 16.39 -10.75 -0.68
N PHE A 155 17.17 -10.80 -1.75
CA PHE A 155 17.76 -12.02 -2.29
C PHE A 155 18.66 -12.73 -1.27
N ARG A 156 19.57 -12.00 -0.62
CA ARG A 156 20.42 -12.58 0.44
C ARG A 156 19.60 -13.12 1.62
N GLN A 157 18.53 -12.43 2.01
CA GLN A 157 17.65 -12.90 3.09
C GLN A 157 16.88 -14.17 2.69
N SER A 158 16.49 -14.31 1.43
CA SER A 158 15.79 -15.50 0.94
C SER A 158 16.66 -16.75 0.97
N ILE A 159 17.95 -16.61 0.66
CA ILE A 159 18.91 -17.71 0.74
C ILE A 159 19.10 -18.16 2.20
N LYS A 160 19.27 -17.21 3.12
CA LYS A 160 19.48 -17.50 4.57
C LYS A 160 18.28 -18.19 5.24
N ARG A 161 17.08 -18.07 4.69
CA ARG A 161 15.87 -18.72 5.22
C ARG A 161 15.68 -20.15 4.70
N LYS A 162 16.40 -20.54 3.64
CA LYS A 162 16.33 -21.87 3.05
C LYS A 162 17.37 -22.84 3.61
N ASN A 163 18.40 -22.29 4.24
CA ASN A 163 19.43 -23.02 4.98
C ASN A 163 19.16 -22.95 6.50
#